data_f405f2aa432b98e0f1a0223274a2d903
#
_entry.id   f405f2aa432b98e0f1a0223274a2d903
#
_cell.length_a   1.000
_cell.length_b   1.000
_cell.length_c   1.000
_cell.angle_alpha   90.00
_cell.angle_beta   90.00
_cell.angle_gamma   90.00
#
_symmetry.space_group_name_H-M   'P 1'
#
loop_
_entity.id
_entity.type
_entity.pdbx_description
1 polymer ?
#
loop_
_entity_poly.entity_id
_entity_poly.type
_entity_poly.pdbx_seq_one_letter_code
_entity_poly.pdbx_strand_id
1 'polypeptide(L)'
;MKRGKPLRWLFPIFIFLALLFLLYFLLMPDLSKLNKENPKKTALMEYREKASKEKGKPFKMNQQWVPLSKISSYLAKAVLIAEDDKFWKHEGFDYEAIQKAIEKDLKAKKYKVGASTITQQLVKNLYLSPESP
;
A
#
# COMPACT_ATOMS: atom_id res chain seq x y z
N MET A 1 -40.24 21.11 31.67
CA MET A 1 -39.55 20.02 30.96
C MET A 1 -39.09 20.53 29.60
N LYS A 2 -37.80 20.86 29.45
CA LYS A 2 -37.22 21.25 28.13
C LYS A 2 -36.97 19.98 27.32
N ARG A 3 -37.78 19.77 26.28
CA ARG A 3 -37.56 18.70 25.30
C ARG A 3 -36.28 19.01 24.51
N GLY A 4 -35.29 18.17 24.67
CA GLY A 4 -34.02 18.26 23.95
C GLY A 4 -34.22 18.18 22.43
N LYS A 5 -33.51 19.04 21.71
CA LYS A 5 -33.40 19.02 20.24
C LYS A 5 -32.03 18.49 19.78
N PRO A 6 -31.54 17.33 20.21
CA PRO A 6 -30.22 16.88 19.77
C PRO A 6 -30.24 16.12 18.41
N LEU A 7 -31.41 15.58 18.01
CA LEU A 7 -31.48 14.66 16.87
C LEU A 7 -31.41 15.35 15.50
N ARG A 8 -31.77 16.63 15.42
CA ARG A 8 -31.79 17.36 14.12
C ARG A 8 -30.38 17.61 13.54
N TRP A 9 -29.39 17.70 14.39
CA TRP A 9 -27.97 17.90 13.97
C TRP A 9 -27.27 16.61 13.54
N LEU A 10 -27.79 15.46 13.93
CA LEU A 10 -27.21 14.17 13.50
C LEU A 10 -27.46 13.90 12.03
N PHE A 11 -28.57 14.38 11.47
CA PHE A 11 -28.91 14.15 10.06
C PHE A 11 -27.91 14.79 9.08
N PRO A 12 -27.54 16.08 9.17
CA PRO A 12 -26.52 16.65 8.31
C PRO A 12 -25.13 16.02 8.51
N ILE A 13 -24.78 15.61 9.74
CA ILE A 13 -23.54 14.87 10.00
C ILE A 13 -23.56 13.52 9.28
N PHE A 14 -24.66 12.79 9.34
CA PHE A 14 -24.81 11.52 8.64
C PHE A 14 -24.67 11.69 7.11
N ILE A 15 -25.34 12.71 6.54
CA ILE A 15 -25.21 13.00 5.09
C ILE A 15 -23.76 13.34 4.74
N PHE A 16 -23.08 14.15 5.54
CA PHE A 16 -21.68 14.50 5.31
C PHE A 16 -20.78 13.28 5.34
N LEU A 17 -20.93 12.38 6.30
CA LEU A 17 -20.18 11.13 6.38
C LEU A 17 -20.50 10.20 5.22
N ALA A 18 -21.76 10.11 4.79
CA ALA A 18 -22.16 9.32 3.63
C ALA A 18 -21.54 9.86 2.33
N LEU A 19 -21.48 11.18 2.17
CA LEU A 19 -20.81 11.82 1.01
C LEU A 19 -19.30 11.58 1.03
N LEU A 20 -18.66 11.68 2.20
CA LEU A 20 -17.23 11.34 2.34
C LEU A 20 -16.97 9.87 2.00
N PHE A 21 -17.83 8.97 2.44
CA PHE A 21 -17.74 7.55 2.14
C PHE A 21 -17.92 7.28 0.64
N LEU A 22 -18.91 7.92 0.00
CA LEU A 22 -19.09 7.83 -1.44
C LEU A 22 -17.88 8.36 -2.20
N LEU A 23 -17.37 9.52 -1.81
CA LEU A 23 -16.17 10.11 -2.41
C LEU A 23 -14.95 9.19 -2.26
N TYR A 24 -14.77 8.57 -1.10
CA TYR A 24 -13.73 7.57 -0.87
C TYR A 24 -13.83 6.41 -1.88
N PHE A 25 -15.02 5.87 -2.12
CA PHE A 25 -15.25 4.81 -3.10
C PHE A 25 -14.96 5.26 -4.54
N LEU A 26 -15.37 6.49 -4.90
CA LEU A 26 -15.12 7.03 -6.24
C LEU A 26 -13.63 7.29 -6.53
N LEU A 27 -12.85 7.58 -5.49
CA LEU A 27 -11.40 7.81 -5.59
C LEU A 27 -10.59 6.53 -5.48
N MET A 28 -11.22 5.39 -5.16
CA MET A 28 -10.51 4.12 -5.03
C MET A 28 -9.98 3.66 -6.39
N PRO A 29 -8.69 3.30 -6.49
CA PRO A 29 -8.14 2.81 -7.76
C PRO A 29 -8.78 1.48 -8.16
N ASP A 30 -9.04 1.33 -9.45
CA ASP A 30 -9.55 0.07 -10.00
C ASP A 30 -8.44 -0.99 -10.04
N LEU A 31 -8.47 -1.88 -9.05
CA LEU A 31 -7.51 -2.97 -8.90
C LEU A 31 -7.78 -4.15 -9.86
N SER A 32 -8.98 -4.22 -10.47
CA SER A 32 -9.37 -5.35 -11.34
C SER A 32 -8.48 -5.47 -12.58
N LYS A 33 -7.91 -4.36 -13.02
CA LYS A 33 -7.00 -4.31 -14.16
C LYS A 33 -5.69 -5.06 -13.90
N LEU A 34 -5.22 -5.10 -12.66
CA LEU A 34 -3.96 -5.78 -12.30
C LEU A 34 -4.02 -7.29 -12.51
N ASN A 35 -5.21 -7.89 -12.49
CA ASN A 35 -5.39 -9.31 -12.80
C ASN A 35 -5.24 -9.63 -14.31
N LYS A 36 -5.32 -8.62 -15.17
CA LYS A 36 -5.36 -8.79 -16.62
C LYS A 36 -4.14 -8.22 -17.31
N GLU A 37 -3.63 -7.13 -16.78
CA GLU A 37 -2.57 -6.34 -17.40
C GLU A 37 -1.50 -5.96 -16.40
N ASN A 38 -0.25 -6.05 -16.82
CA ASN A 38 0.85 -5.54 -16.02
C ASN A 38 0.86 -4.01 -16.06
N PRO A 39 1.12 -3.32 -14.94
CA PRO A 39 1.18 -1.87 -14.89
C PRO A 39 2.33 -1.35 -15.76
N LYS A 40 2.04 -0.41 -16.65
CA LYS A 40 3.05 0.23 -17.52
C LYS A 40 4.00 1.13 -16.71
N LYS A 41 3.47 1.77 -15.68
CA LYS A 41 4.22 2.70 -14.83
C LYS A 41 3.62 2.68 -13.43
N THR A 42 4.46 2.76 -12.42
CA THR A 42 4.06 2.79 -11.01
C THR A 42 4.31 4.18 -10.43
N ALA A 43 3.67 4.54 -9.33
CA ALA A 43 3.90 5.79 -8.64
C ALA A 43 5.39 5.95 -8.23
N LEU A 44 6.04 4.87 -7.82
CA LEU A 44 7.46 4.87 -7.51
C LEU A 44 8.33 5.19 -8.75
N MET A 45 7.96 4.66 -9.93
CA MET A 45 8.67 4.96 -11.18
C MET A 45 8.50 6.43 -11.57
N GLU A 46 7.30 6.98 -11.44
CA GLU A 46 7.03 8.40 -11.69
C GLU A 46 7.81 9.32 -10.77
N TYR A 47 7.83 8.99 -9.49
CA TYR A 47 8.64 9.71 -8.51
C TYR A 47 10.13 9.72 -8.88
N ARG A 48 10.69 8.56 -9.22
CA ARG A 48 12.10 8.45 -9.61
C ARG A 48 12.43 9.21 -10.90
N GLU A 49 11.50 9.19 -11.86
CA GLU A 49 11.66 9.97 -13.10
C GLU A 49 11.66 11.46 -12.80
N LYS A 50 10.71 11.95 -12.00
CA LYS A 50 10.64 13.36 -11.58
C LYS A 50 11.91 13.77 -10.85
N ALA A 51 12.33 13.03 -9.84
CA ALA A 51 13.55 13.30 -9.08
C ALA A 51 14.82 13.29 -9.95
N SER A 52 14.87 12.47 -11.00
CA SER A 52 16.00 12.45 -11.95
C SER A 52 16.02 13.70 -12.83
N LYS A 53 14.84 14.10 -13.34
CA LYS A 53 14.68 15.33 -14.15
C LYS A 53 15.08 16.58 -13.36
N GLU A 54 14.66 16.68 -12.10
CA GLU A 54 15.02 17.78 -11.21
C GLU A 54 16.53 17.90 -10.97
N LYS A 55 17.23 16.76 -11.00
CA LYS A 55 18.70 16.69 -10.89
C LYS A 55 19.42 16.86 -12.24
N GLY A 56 18.70 17.17 -13.32
CA GLY A 56 19.26 17.30 -14.67
C GLY A 56 19.86 16.00 -15.23
N LYS A 57 19.44 14.83 -14.69
CA LYS A 57 19.96 13.53 -15.12
C LYS A 57 18.97 12.83 -16.05
N PRO A 58 19.45 12.14 -17.11
CA PRO A 58 18.57 11.33 -17.95
C PRO A 58 17.99 10.18 -17.14
N PHE A 59 16.68 10.00 -17.21
CA PHE A 59 15.99 8.84 -16.63
C PHE A 59 15.75 7.79 -17.71
N LYS A 60 16.37 6.62 -17.57
CA LYS A 60 16.15 5.48 -18.45
C LYS A 60 15.53 4.35 -17.63
N MET A 61 14.29 4.03 -17.93
CA MET A 61 13.63 2.86 -17.37
C MET A 61 13.93 1.64 -18.24
N ASN A 62 14.47 0.60 -17.63
CA ASN A 62 14.61 -0.71 -18.26
C ASN A 62 13.75 -1.71 -17.49
N GLN A 63 12.61 -2.10 -18.10
CA GLN A 63 11.65 -3.01 -17.50
C GLN A 63 11.36 -4.14 -18.49
N GLN A 64 11.45 -5.37 -18.02
CA GLN A 64 11.08 -6.55 -18.78
C GLN A 64 10.12 -7.40 -17.94
N TRP A 65 8.94 -7.62 -18.45
CA TRP A 65 7.99 -8.53 -17.84
C TRP A 65 8.30 -9.96 -18.23
N VAL A 66 8.38 -10.82 -17.22
CA VAL A 66 8.63 -12.25 -17.38
C VAL A 66 7.51 -13.01 -16.70
N PRO A 67 6.87 -13.98 -17.37
CA PRO A 67 5.86 -14.83 -16.73
C PRO A 67 6.45 -15.57 -15.52
N LEU A 68 5.68 -15.71 -14.44
CA LEU A 68 6.11 -16.39 -13.22
C LEU A 68 6.61 -17.83 -13.50
N SER A 69 6.00 -18.50 -14.50
CA SER A 69 6.43 -19.84 -14.95
C SER A 69 7.85 -19.90 -15.53
N LYS A 70 8.42 -18.77 -15.93
CA LYS A 70 9.81 -18.66 -16.39
C LYS A 70 10.78 -18.22 -15.29
N ILE A 71 10.30 -17.95 -14.09
CA ILE A 71 11.11 -17.63 -12.92
C ILE A 71 11.36 -18.91 -12.14
N SER A 72 12.58 -19.11 -11.66
CA SER A 72 12.90 -20.25 -10.80
C SER A 72 11.98 -20.30 -9.57
N SER A 73 11.39 -21.45 -9.32
CA SER A 73 10.56 -21.67 -8.13
C SER A 73 11.34 -21.48 -6.82
N TYR A 74 12.64 -21.77 -6.83
CA TYR A 74 13.52 -21.49 -5.69
C TYR A 74 13.70 -20.00 -5.43
N LEU A 75 13.81 -19.18 -6.49
CA LEU A 75 13.88 -17.73 -6.35
C LEU A 75 12.57 -17.17 -5.80
N ALA A 76 11.42 -17.60 -6.33
CA ALA A 76 10.12 -17.18 -5.84
C ALA A 76 9.94 -17.53 -4.34
N LYS A 77 10.31 -18.75 -3.94
CA LYS A 77 10.30 -19.18 -2.53
C LYS A 77 11.25 -18.36 -1.66
N ALA A 78 12.46 -18.10 -2.14
CA ALA A 78 13.45 -17.32 -1.40
C ALA A 78 12.95 -15.89 -1.13
N VAL A 79 12.31 -15.25 -2.12
CA VAL A 79 11.70 -13.92 -1.95
C VAL A 79 10.56 -13.96 -0.92
N LEU A 80 9.66 -14.95 -1.01
CA LEU A 80 8.58 -15.11 -0.02
C LEU A 80 9.13 -15.26 1.40
N ILE A 81 10.12 -16.13 1.60
CA ILE A 81 10.72 -16.38 2.92
C ILE A 81 11.43 -15.12 3.46
N ALA A 82 12.10 -14.37 2.57
CA ALA A 82 12.88 -13.20 2.98
C ALA A 82 12.02 -11.98 3.30
N GLU A 83 10.93 -11.76 2.55
CA GLU A 83 10.10 -10.56 2.64
C GLU A 83 8.81 -10.78 3.43
N ASP A 84 8.26 -12.01 3.38
CA ASP A 84 6.93 -12.31 3.92
C ASP A 84 6.76 -13.83 4.09
N ASP A 85 7.36 -14.39 5.13
CA ASP A 85 7.39 -15.84 5.37
C ASP A 85 6.01 -16.46 5.62
N LYS A 86 5.02 -15.61 5.94
CA LYS A 86 3.62 -15.99 6.16
C LYS A 86 2.68 -15.55 5.04
N PHE A 87 3.19 -15.24 3.85
CA PHE A 87 2.40 -14.73 2.71
C PHE A 87 1.09 -15.50 2.46
N TRP A 88 1.10 -16.82 2.61
CA TRP A 88 -0.08 -17.68 2.41
C TRP A 88 -0.98 -17.82 3.64
N LYS A 89 -0.67 -17.14 4.75
CA LYS A 89 -1.39 -17.26 6.04
C LYS A 89 -2.16 -16.00 6.41
N HIS A 90 -2.07 -14.95 5.62
CA HIS A 90 -2.78 -13.69 5.84
C HIS A 90 -3.36 -13.12 4.54
N GLU A 91 -4.29 -12.19 4.65
CA GLU A 91 -4.98 -11.53 3.53
C GLU A 91 -4.42 -10.10 3.28
N GLY A 92 -3.10 -9.98 3.18
CA GLY A 92 -2.42 -8.70 2.89
C GLY A 92 -1.79 -8.01 4.09
N PHE A 93 -2.20 -8.33 5.33
CA PHE A 93 -1.60 -7.80 6.56
C PHE A 93 -1.25 -8.93 7.52
N ASP A 94 0.01 -9.04 7.92
CA ASP A 94 0.43 -9.92 9.00
C ASP A 94 0.35 -9.16 10.34
N TYR A 95 -0.82 -9.26 10.99
CA TYR A 95 -1.06 -8.58 12.28
C TYR A 95 -0.12 -9.08 13.39
N GLU A 96 0.29 -10.35 13.36
CA GLU A 96 1.23 -10.89 14.33
C GLU A 96 2.63 -10.29 14.16
N ALA A 97 3.10 -10.15 12.91
CA ALA A 97 4.36 -9.48 12.61
C ALA A 97 4.32 -8.00 13.00
N ILE A 98 3.20 -7.31 12.73
CA ILE A 98 2.99 -5.92 13.14
C ILE A 98 3.06 -5.78 14.66
N GLN A 99 2.36 -6.61 15.40
CA GLN A 99 2.40 -6.59 16.87
C GLN A 99 3.83 -6.81 17.40
N LYS A 100 4.52 -7.83 16.90
CA LYS A 100 5.91 -8.13 17.28
C LYS A 100 6.87 -6.98 16.96
N ALA A 101 6.68 -6.32 15.82
CA ALA A 101 7.49 -5.16 15.44
C ALA A 101 7.27 -4.00 16.41
N ILE A 102 6.02 -3.66 16.73
CA ILE A 102 5.68 -2.62 17.71
C ILE A 102 6.30 -2.91 19.08
N GLU A 103 6.18 -4.14 19.57
CA GLU A 103 6.76 -4.53 20.86
C GLU A 103 8.30 -4.40 20.89
N LYS A 104 8.98 -4.80 19.81
CA LYS A 104 10.42 -4.67 19.67
C LYS A 104 10.87 -3.22 19.57
N ASP A 105 10.15 -2.41 18.80
CA ASP A 105 10.47 -1.00 18.60
C ASP A 105 10.26 -0.20 19.89
N LEU A 106 9.20 -0.48 20.64
CA LEU A 106 8.96 0.11 21.96
C LEU A 106 10.09 -0.25 22.95
N LYS A 107 10.50 -1.52 23.01
CA LYS A 107 11.61 -1.96 23.86
C LYS A 107 12.94 -1.34 23.46
N ALA A 108 13.19 -1.21 22.15
CA ALA A 108 14.42 -0.65 21.61
C ALA A 108 14.44 0.88 21.60
N LYS A 109 13.29 1.56 21.84
CA LYS A 109 13.08 3.01 21.64
C LYS A 109 13.57 3.52 20.28
N LYS A 110 13.46 2.67 19.25
CA LYS A 110 13.88 2.94 17.86
C LYS A 110 13.01 2.16 16.90
N TYR A 111 12.64 2.79 15.78
CA TYR A 111 12.00 2.10 14.66
C TYR A 111 13.03 1.28 13.88
N LYS A 112 13.12 -0.01 14.17
CA LYS A 112 14.11 -0.92 13.57
C LYS A 112 13.52 -2.08 12.80
N VAL A 113 12.31 -2.50 13.15
CA VAL A 113 11.73 -3.73 12.62
C VAL A 113 10.64 -3.40 11.63
N GLY A 114 10.86 -3.77 10.36
CA GLY A 114 9.82 -3.73 9.35
C GLY A 114 8.86 -4.92 9.54
N ALA A 115 7.56 -4.65 9.36
CA ALA A 115 6.51 -5.68 9.37
C ALA A 115 5.61 -5.55 8.14
N SER A 116 6.15 -5.00 7.05
CA SER A 116 5.40 -4.83 5.81
C SER A 116 5.38 -6.13 5.01
N THR A 117 4.21 -6.54 4.58
CA THR A 117 4.00 -7.70 3.71
C THR A 117 4.33 -7.36 2.25
N ILE A 118 4.51 -8.39 1.40
CA ILE A 118 4.67 -8.22 -0.06
C ILE A 118 3.47 -7.46 -0.65
N THR A 119 2.26 -7.75 -0.21
CA THR A 119 1.04 -7.06 -0.65
C THR A 119 1.10 -5.56 -0.34
N GLN A 120 1.48 -5.18 0.87
CA GLN A 120 1.64 -3.78 1.27
C GLN A 120 2.73 -3.08 0.47
N GLN A 121 3.87 -3.74 0.25
CA GLN A 121 4.96 -3.21 -0.58
C GLN A 121 4.51 -3.00 -2.03
N LEU A 122 3.75 -3.95 -2.60
CA LEU A 122 3.20 -3.83 -3.95
C LEU A 122 2.27 -2.63 -4.08
N VAL A 123 1.27 -2.51 -3.20
CA VAL A 123 0.31 -1.38 -3.20
C VAL A 123 1.04 -0.05 -3.03
N LYS A 124 1.97 0.03 -2.08
CA LYS A 124 2.80 1.22 -1.88
C LYS A 124 3.52 1.63 -3.17
N ASN A 125 4.19 0.70 -3.83
CA ASN A 125 4.97 1.00 -5.02
C ASN A 125 4.10 1.35 -6.24
N LEU A 126 2.90 0.75 -6.34
CA LEU A 126 1.97 1.01 -7.44
C LEU A 126 1.30 2.39 -7.34
N TYR A 127 0.87 2.79 -6.16
CA TYR A 127 -0.07 3.89 -5.96
C TYR A 127 0.43 5.04 -5.08
N LEU A 128 1.48 4.81 -4.28
CA LEU A 128 2.00 5.83 -3.37
C LEU A 128 3.40 6.27 -3.78
N SER A 129 3.68 7.56 -3.67
CA SER A 129 5.04 8.07 -3.78
C SER A 129 5.75 8.00 -2.43
N PRO A 130 7.10 7.98 -2.39
CA PRO A 130 7.85 8.08 -1.14
C PRO A 130 7.61 9.37 -0.35
N GLU A 131 7.04 10.39 -1.00
CA GLU A 131 6.65 11.67 -0.37
C GLU A 131 5.22 11.65 0.18
N SER A 132 4.46 10.58 -0.07
CA SER A 132 3.13 10.41 0.51
C SER A 132 3.26 10.13 2.00
N PRO A 133 2.48 10.81 2.86
CA PRO A 133 2.51 10.63 4.30
C PRO A 133 2.14 9.21 4.72
#